data_59bd7adff1ee4a3444b138d8201fac4b
#
_entry.id   59bd7adff1ee4a3444b138d8201fac4b
#
_cell.length_a   1.000
_cell.length_b   1.000
_cell.length_c   1.000
_cell.angle_alpha   90.00
_cell.angle_beta   90.00
_cell.angle_gamma   90.00
#
_symmetry.space_group_name_H-M   'P 1'
#
loop_
_entity.id
_entity.type
_entity.pdbx_description
1 polymer ?
#
loop_
_entity_poly.entity_id
_entity_poly.type
_entity_poly.pdbx_seq_one_letter_code
_entity_poly.pdbx_strand_id
1 'polypeptide(L)'
;FLMDTQYSISSLFTRTPLPERFCHFERLLEMLQVWNMDGVVLSTEKNIFYLTGFNPIAHKSDEPRPYAAVLSRHDPEHPILLVADYYLGHFLEQPIWVEDVRPVRAVMLPRDLPPKEDDLDRFLPVAGKSVSWMMQARGKYAQSIPSGCQDALKELGLVSGRVAFDDLRLGQRTG
;
A
#
# COMPACT_ATOMS: atom_id res chain seq x y z
N PHE A 1 -34.87 26.18 35.10
CA PHE A 1 -33.67 26.71 34.40
C PHE A 1 -32.65 25.60 34.33
N LEU A 2 -32.71 24.80 33.28
CA LEU A 2 -31.66 23.84 32.92
C LEU A 2 -30.73 24.57 31.93
N MET A 3 -29.55 24.92 32.39
CA MET A 3 -28.46 25.37 31.49
C MET A 3 -27.98 24.19 30.69
N ASP A 4 -28.33 24.15 29.41
CA ASP A 4 -27.70 23.28 28.39
C ASP A 4 -26.26 23.76 28.18
N THR A 5 -25.35 23.20 28.93
CA THR A 5 -23.92 23.37 28.66
C THR A 5 -23.51 22.32 27.63
N GLN A 6 -23.76 22.58 26.35
CA GLN A 6 -23.15 21.83 25.26
C GLN A 6 -21.64 22.09 25.26
N TYR A 7 -20.90 21.32 26.00
CA TYR A 7 -19.45 21.26 25.83
C TYR A 7 -19.17 20.53 24.52
N SER A 8 -18.84 21.29 23.47
CA SER A 8 -18.31 20.72 22.26
C SER A 8 -16.91 20.15 22.56
N ILE A 9 -16.81 18.83 22.65
CA ILE A 9 -15.54 18.12 22.89
C ILE A 9 -14.49 18.48 21.82
N SER A 10 -14.92 18.94 20.65
CA SER A 10 -14.03 19.36 19.54
C SER A 10 -13.17 20.59 19.87
N SER A 11 -13.56 21.41 20.86
CA SER A 11 -12.78 22.59 21.27
C SER A 11 -11.65 22.28 22.25
N LEU A 12 -11.64 21.08 22.85
CA LEU A 12 -10.65 20.67 23.84
C LEU A 12 -9.38 20.06 23.25
N PHE A 13 -9.40 19.69 21.98
CA PHE A 13 -8.26 19.06 21.33
C PHE A 13 -7.86 19.82 20.08
N THR A 14 -6.70 20.44 20.11
CA THR A 14 -6.04 20.95 18.91
C THR A 14 -5.56 19.73 18.11
N ARG A 15 -6.20 19.44 16.97
CA ARG A 15 -5.70 18.40 16.05
C ARG A 15 -4.40 18.90 15.43
N THR A 16 -3.30 18.33 15.82
CA THR A 16 -2.05 18.50 15.09
C THR A 16 -2.20 17.74 13.77
N PRO A 17 -2.00 18.38 12.61
CA PRO A 17 -2.03 17.67 11.34
C PRO A 17 -0.95 16.58 11.34
N LEU A 18 -1.32 15.39 10.86
CA LEU A 18 -0.36 14.30 10.69
C LEU A 18 0.64 14.69 9.60
N PRO A 19 1.91 14.26 9.71
CA PRO A 19 2.88 14.47 8.66
C PRO A 19 2.42 13.76 7.39
N GLU A 20 2.73 14.30 6.23
CA GLU A 20 2.44 13.70 4.93
C GLU A 20 3.13 12.33 4.80
N ARG A 21 4.35 12.22 5.30
CA ARG A 21 5.15 10.99 5.34
C ARG A 21 5.59 10.71 6.77
N PHE A 22 5.40 9.48 7.23
CA PHE A 22 5.82 9.05 8.58
C PHE A 22 7.29 8.65 8.64
N CYS A 23 7.87 8.21 7.53
CA CYS A 23 9.27 7.80 7.50
C CYS A 23 10.22 9.00 7.31
N HIS A 24 11.41 8.86 7.86
CA HIS A 24 12.51 9.75 7.51
C HIS A 24 13.04 9.35 6.12
N PHE A 25 12.38 9.85 5.08
CA PHE A 25 12.50 9.40 3.71
C PHE A 25 13.92 9.59 3.14
N GLU A 26 14.51 10.76 3.38
CA GLU A 26 15.89 11.06 2.97
C GLU A 26 16.89 10.04 3.55
N ARG A 27 16.73 9.70 4.84
CA ARG A 27 17.58 8.71 5.48
C ARG A 27 17.39 7.30 4.89
N LEU A 28 16.17 6.94 4.51
CA LEU A 28 15.92 5.67 3.82
C LEU A 28 16.70 5.61 2.50
N LEU A 29 16.62 6.65 1.70
CA LEU A 29 17.33 6.74 0.42
C LEU A 29 18.86 6.72 0.60
N GLU A 30 19.37 7.46 1.60
CA GLU A 30 20.77 7.42 2.00
C GLU A 30 21.23 5.99 2.34
N MET A 31 20.47 5.28 3.16
CA MET A 31 20.77 3.90 3.54
C MET A 31 20.75 2.95 2.35
N LEU A 32 19.78 3.07 1.44
CA LEU A 32 19.78 2.29 0.21
C LEU A 32 21.04 2.55 -0.61
N GLN A 33 21.49 3.79 -0.70
CA GLN A 33 22.73 4.15 -1.39
C GLN A 33 23.97 3.55 -0.71
N VAL A 34 24.11 3.70 0.62
CA VAL A 34 25.24 3.17 1.39
C VAL A 34 25.36 1.65 1.24
N TRP A 35 24.24 0.94 1.20
CA TRP A 35 24.21 -0.51 1.05
C TRP A 35 24.22 -0.96 -0.42
N ASN A 36 24.32 0.00 -1.35
CA ASN A 36 24.29 -0.24 -2.79
C ASN A 36 23.05 -1.05 -3.21
N MET A 37 21.88 -0.66 -2.69
CA MET A 37 20.58 -1.21 -3.06
C MET A 37 19.89 -0.26 -4.03
N ASP A 38 19.29 -0.82 -5.09
CA ASP A 38 18.54 -0.05 -6.09
C ASP A 38 17.09 0.17 -5.68
N GLY A 39 16.59 -0.67 -4.78
CA GLY A 39 15.23 -0.55 -4.26
C GLY A 39 14.98 -1.40 -3.03
N VAL A 40 13.75 -1.32 -2.53
CA VAL A 40 13.28 -2.10 -1.39
C VAL A 40 11.85 -2.58 -1.62
N VAL A 41 11.56 -3.80 -1.18
CA VAL A 41 10.21 -4.37 -1.08
C VAL A 41 9.89 -4.59 0.38
N LEU A 42 8.84 -3.92 0.84
CA LEU A 42 8.34 -3.99 2.21
C LEU A 42 7.01 -4.74 2.23
N SER A 43 6.82 -5.58 3.23
CA SER A 43 5.59 -6.36 3.43
C SER A 43 5.24 -6.55 4.91
N THR A 44 6.11 -6.09 5.82
CA THR A 44 5.78 -6.08 7.24
C THR A 44 4.90 -4.86 7.55
N GLU A 45 3.91 -5.05 8.40
CA GLU A 45 2.95 -4.02 8.78
C GLU A 45 3.59 -2.68 9.15
N LYS A 46 4.57 -2.73 10.06
CA LYS A 46 5.23 -1.52 10.56
C LYS A 46 5.96 -0.76 9.45
N ASN A 47 6.64 -1.50 8.55
CA ASN A 47 7.39 -0.89 7.46
C ASN A 47 6.44 -0.35 6.37
N ILE A 48 5.34 -1.05 6.10
CA ILE A 48 4.28 -0.56 5.21
C ILE A 48 3.70 0.75 5.74
N PHE A 49 3.27 0.77 7.02
CA PHE A 49 2.75 1.99 7.63
C PHE A 49 3.79 3.11 7.62
N TYR A 50 5.03 2.79 8.01
CA TYR A 50 6.10 3.77 8.08
C TYR A 50 6.40 4.41 6.72
N LEU A 51 6.46 3.60 5.65
CA LEU A 51 6.73 4.10 4.31
C LEU A 51 5.53 4.81 3.68
N THR A 52 4.34 4.24 3.76
CA THR A 52 3.20 4.65 2.93
C THR A 52 2.12 5.40 3.70
N GLY A 53 2.08 5.30 5.03
CA GLY A 53 0.96 5.76 5.85
C GLY A 53 -0.23 4.79 5.88
N PHE A 54 -0.21 3.72 5.09
CA PHE A 54 -1.28 2.72 5.09
C PHE A 54 -1.25 1.87 6.36
N ASN A 55 -2.33 1.92 7.13
CA ASN A 55 -2.51 1.16 8.37
C ASN A 55 -3.51 0.01 8.15
N PRO A 56 -3.05 -1.20 7.79
CA PRO A 56 -3.94 -2.32 7.53
C PRO A 56 -4.58 -2.84 8.81
N ILE A 57 -5.89 -3.09 8.78
CA ILE A 57 -6.66 -3.58 9.94
C ILE A 57 -6.32 -5.05 10.24
N ALA A 58 -6.01 -5.84 9.23
CA ALA A 58 -5.78 -7.29 9.33
C ALA A 58 -4.36 -7.69 9.78
N HIS A 59 -3.59 -6.79 10.32
CA HIS A 59 -2.18 -7.02 10.69
C HIS A 59 -1.97 -8.03 11.81
N LYS A 60 -3.01 -8.30 12.60
CA LYS A 60 -2.96 -9.26 13.72
C LYS A 60 -3.35 -10.68 13.31
N SER A 61 -3.69 -10.92 12.05
CA SER A 61 -3.99 -12.25 11.56
C SER A 61 -2.70 -12.98 11.16
N ASP A 62 -2.64 -14.28 11.40
CA ASP A 62 -1.54 -15.16 10.93
C ASP A 62 -1.63 -15.44 9.41
N GLU A 63 -2.52 -14.76 8.70
CA GLU A 63 -2.70 -14.90 7.27
C GLU A 63 -1.49 -14.38 6.46
N PRO A 64 -1.28 -14.90 5.25
CA PRO A 64 -0.31 -14.33 4.32
C PRO A 64 -0.58 -12.85 4.16
N ARG A 65 0.46 -12.04 4.26
CA ARG A 65 0.35 -10.58 4.25
C ARG A 65 -0.32 -10.10 2.97
N PRO A 66 -1.46 -9.40 3.06
CA PRO A 66 -2.26 -9.04 1.90
C PRO A 66 -1.82 -7.68 1.31
N TYR A 67 -0.54 -7.32 1.49
CA TYR A 67 0.03 -6.05 1.01
C TYR A 67 1.54 -6.13 0.84
N ALA A 68 2.07 -5.27 -0.03
CA ALA A 68 3.50 -5.00 -0.19
C ALA A 68 3.71 -3.60 -0.75
N ALA A 69 4.83 -2.97 -0.45
CA ALA A 69 5.24 -1.71 -1.07
C ALA A 69 6.59 -1.90 -1.76
N VAL A 70 6.71 -1.37 -2.98
CA VAL A 70 7.95 -1.39 -3.77
C VAL A 70 8.41 0.04 -3.97
N LEU A 71 9.64 0.33 -3.58
CA LEU A 71 10.27 1.64 -3.75
C LEU A 71 11.56 1.49 -4.54
N SER A 72 11.72 2.28 -5.60
CA SER A 72 12.97 2.44 -6.32
C SER A 72 13.76 3.62 -5.77
N ARG A 73 15.07 3.44 -5.53
CA ARG A 73 15.96 4.55 -5.16
C ARG A 73 16.11 5.57 -6.30
N HIS A 74 15.91 5.13 -7.54
CA HIS A 74 16.06 5.97 -8.74
C HIS A 74 14.82 6.76 -9.08
N ASP A 75 13.65 6.36 -8.54
CA ASP A 75 12.37 7.05 -8.67
C ASP A 75 11.62 7.02 -7.34
N PRO A 76 12.12 7.76 -6.34
CA PRO A 76 11.62 7.64 -4.96
C PRO A 76 10.26 8.29 -4.74
N GLU A 77 9.82 9.18 -5.63
CA GLU A 77 8.52 9.87 -5.50
C GLU A 77 7.35 8.99 -5.99
N HIS A 78 7.64 7.89 -6.69
CA HIS A 78 6.62 7.02 -7.26
C HIS A 78 6.69 5.58 -6.71
N PRO A 79 6.54 5.37 -5.39
CA PRO A 79 6.44 4.03 -4.84
C PRO A 79 5.14 3.38 -5.28
N ILE A 80 5.15 2.05 -5.36
CA ILE A 80 3.97 1.24 -5.69
C ILE A 80 3.51 0.52 -4.44
N LEU A 81 2.24 0.67 -4.08
CA LEU A 81 1.61 -0.05 -2.98
C LEU A 81 0.64 -1.11 -3.52
N LEU A 82 0.92 -2.37 -3.21
CA LEU A 82 0.07 -3.52 -3.51
C LEU A 82 -0.78 -3.84 -2.30
N VAL A 83 -2.09 -3.96 -2.47
CA VAL A 83 -3.02 -4.28 -1.39
C VAL A 83 -4.06 -5.29 -1.86
N ALA A 84 -4.54 -6.15 -0.96
CA ALA A 84 -5.70 -6.97 -1.28
C ALA A 84 -6.88 -6.08 -1.68
N ASP A 85 -7.63 -6.53 -2.66
CA ASP A 85 -8.72 -5.81 -3.31
C ASP A 85 -9.76 -5.24 -2.32
N TYR A 86 -10.04 -5.94 -1.23
CA TYR A 86 -10.97 -5.47 -0.20
C TYR A 86 -10.47 -4.23 0.59
N TYR A 87 -9.19 -3.86 0.48
CA TYR A 87 -8.67 -2.65 1.11
C TYR A 87 -8.90 -1.38 0.28
N LEU A 88 -9.25 -1.48 -0.98
CA LEU A 88 -9.36 -0.30 -1.85
C LEU A 88 -10.32 0.76 -1.31
N GLY A 89 -11.43 0.34 -0.73
CA GLY A 89 -12.40 1.25 -0.10
C GLY A 89 -11.84 2.04 1.09
N HIS A 90 -10.83 1.50 1.77
CA HIS A 90 -10.22 2.14 2.94
C HIS A 90 -9.55 3.49 2.59
N PHE A 91 -8.97 3.60 1.40
CA PHE A 91 -8.29 4.82 0.96
C PHE A 91 -9.21 6.00 0.65
N LEU A 92 -10.53 5.77 0.57
CA LEU A 92 -11.50 6.86 0.49
C LEU A 92 -11.62 7.63 1.80
N GLU A 93 -11.44 6.92 2.92
CA GLU A 93 -11.57 7.50 4.27
C GLU A 93 -10.21 7.90 4.84
N GLN A 94 -9.16 7.18 4.48
CA GLN A 94 -7.80 7.41 4.94
C GLN A 94 -6.86 7.53 3.74
N PRO A 95 -6.81 8.70 3.08
CA PRO A 95 -5.90 8.92 1.97
C PRO A 95 -4.44 8.85 2.44
N ILE A 96 -3.58 8.33 1.57
CA ILE A 96 -2.14 8.24 1.77
C ILE A 96 -1.41 9.04 0.69
N TRP A 97 -0.12 9.28 0.87
CA TRP A 97 0.67 10.03 -0.10
C TRP A 97 1.06 9.21 -1.35
N VAL A 98 1.00 7.88 -1.27
CA VAL A 98 1.32 6.99 -2.41
C VAL A 98 0.17 7.03 -3.42
N GLU A 99 0.48 7.42 -4.65
CA GLU A 99 -0.51 7.55 -5.72
C GLU A 99 -0.76 6.24 -6.46
N ASP A 100 0.27 5.39 -6.64
CA ASP A 100 0.12 4.09 -7.34
C ASP A 100 -0.25 2.98 -6.36
N VAL A 101 -1.55 2.83 -6.12
CA VAL A 101 -2.12 1.77 -5.31
C VAL A 101 -2.73 0.71 -6.21
N ARG A 102 -2.23 -0.52 -6.13
CA ARG A 102 -2.61 -1.64 -7.02
C ARG A 102 -3.34 -2.73 -6.27
N PRO A 103 -4.51 -3.14 -6.76
CA PRO A 103 -5.24 -4.24 -6.17
C PRO A 103 -4.56 -5.60 -6.46
N VAL A 104 -4.63 -6.46 -5.46
CA VAL A 104 -4.20 -7.85 -5.56
C VAL A 104 -5.35 -8.73 -5.13
N ARG A 105 -5.56 -9.83 -5.82
CA ARG A 105 -6.62 -10.78 -5.52
C ARG A 105 -6.50 -11.30 -4.09
N ALA A 106 -7.58 -11.20 -3.32
CA ALA A 106 -7.65 -11.77 -1.99
C ALA A 106 -7.60 -13.30 -2.02
N VAL A 107 -6.91 -13.89 -1.02
CA VAL A 107 -6.73 -15.35 -0.93
C VAL A 107 -8.08 -16.10 -0.80
N MET A 108 -9.11 -15.43 -0.32
CA MET A 108 -10.43 -16.00 -0.08
C MET A 108 -11.28 -16.19 -1.36
N LEU A 109 -10.85 -15.65 -2.50
CA LEU A 109 -11.54 -15.87 -3.77
C LEU A 109 -11.04 -17.14 -4.45
N PRO A 110 -11.88 -17.86 -5.23
CA PRO A 110 -11.47 -19.04 -5.99
C PRO A 110 -10.21 -18.75 -6.81
N ARG A 111 -9.21 -19.64 -6.71
CA ARG A 111 -7.89 -19.44 -7.32
C ARG A 111 -7.82 -19.75 -8.81
N ASP A 112 -8.86 -20.36 -9.35
CA ASP A 112 -8.83 -21.04 -10.65
C ASP A 112 -9.02 -20.12 -11.85
N LEU A 113 -9.34 -18.84 -11.59
CA LEU A 113 -9.56 -17.85 -12.65
C LEU A 113 -8.61 -16.69 -12.50
N PRO A 114 -8.00 -16.21 -13.60
CA PRO A 114 -7.23 -14.97 -13.55
C PRO A 114 -8.16 -13.83 -13.10
N PRO A 115 -7.66 -12.86 -12.29
CA PRO A 115 -8.43 -11.72 -11.89
C PRO A 115 -8.88 -10.91 -13.11
N LYS A 116 -10.12 -10.46 -13.09
CA LYS A 116 -10.68 -9.58 -14.11
C LYS A 116 -10.92 -8.22 -13.50
N GLU A 117 -10.85 -7.21 -14.33
CA GLU A 117 -11.17 -5.84 -13.90
C GLU A 117 -12.55 -5.73 -13.26
N ASP A 118 -13.55 -6.46 -13.81
CA ASP A 118 -14.92 -6.48 -13.29
C ASP A 118 -15.04 -7.09 -11.90
N ASP A 119 -14.10 -7.96 -11.50
CA ASP A 119 -14.10 -8.53 -10.16
C ASP A 119 -13.88 -7.46 -9.08
N LEU A 120 -13.16 -6.38 -9.41
CA LEU A 120 -12.95 -5.25 -8.51
C LEU A 120 -14.24 -4.49 -8.17
N ASP A 121 -15.22 -4.50 -9.05
CA ASP A 121 -16.49 -3.79 -8.83
C ASP A 121 -17.25 -4.29 -7.60
N ARG A 122 -16.95 -5.49 -7.14
CA ARG A 122 -17.49 -6.05 -5.90
C ARG A 122 -16.91 -5.42 -4.65
N PHE A 123 -15.68 -4.91 -4.72
CA PHE A 123 -14.94 -4.34 -3.59
C PHE A 123 -14.87 -2.82 -3.65
N LEU A 124 -15.12 -2.23 -4.83
CA LEU A 124 -15.15 -0.79 -4.96
C LEU A 124 -16.53 -0.25 -4.52
N PRO A 125 -16.58 0.55 -3.45
CA PRO A 125 -17.79 1.28 -3.11
C PRO A 125 -18.18 2.22 -4.26
N VAL A 126 -19.45 2.58 -4.34
CA VAL A 126 -19.97 3.47 -5.42
C VAL A 126 -19.15 4.76 -5.50
N ALA A 127 -18.76 5.33 -4.36
CA ALA A 127 -17.92 6.53 -4.31
C ALA A 127 -16.53 6.30 -4.95
N GLY A 128 -15.95 5.10 -4.84
CA GLY A 128 -14.66 4.76 -5.43
C GLY A 128 -14.67 4.74 -6.96
N LYS A 129 -15.83 4.49 -7.57
CA LYS A 129 -15.98 4.46 -9.04
C LYS A 129 -15.79 5.83 -9.70
N SER A 130 -15.84 6.91 -8.94
CA SER A 130 -15.55 8.27 -9.42
C SER A 130 -14.13 8.74 -9.15
N VAL A 131 -13.33 7.96 -8.42
CA VAL A 131 -11.95 8.32 -8.06
C VAL A 131 -10.98 7.83 -9.14
N SER A 132 -10.29 8.75 -9.78
CA SER A 132 -9.48 8.46 -10.97
C SER A 132 -8.39 7.42 -10.74
N TRP A 133 -7.66 7.47 -9.63
CA TRP A 133 -6.62 6.48 -9.33
C TRP A 133 -7.18 5.07 -9.09
N MET A 134 -8.37 4.95 -8.48
CA MET A 134 -9.03 3.65 -8.30
C MET A 134 -9.46 3.05 -9.64
N MET A 135 -9.89 3.89 -10.57
CA MET A 135 -10.22 3.45 -11.94
C MET A 135 -8.96 3.02 -12.71
N GLN A 136 -7.85 3.72 -12.54
CA GLN A 136 -6.55 3.33 -13.12
C GLN A 136 -6.01 2.02 -12.52
N ALA A 137 -6.22 1.80 -11.23
CA ALA A 137 -5.80 0.58 -10.54
C ALA A 137 -6.45 -0.69 -11.11
N ARG A 138 -7.61 -0.62 -11.78
CA ARG A 138 -8.29 -1.76 -12.39
C ARG A 138 -7.40 -2.50 -13.39
N GLY A 139 -6.71 -1.76 -14.25
CA GLY A 139 -5.81 -2.34 -15.26
C GLY A 139 -4.53 -2.98 -14.68
N LYS A 140 -4.28 -2.81 -13.39
CA LYS A 140 -3.10 -3.32 -12.68
C LYS A 140 -3.45 -4.41 -11.65
N TYR A 141 -4.59 -5.06 -11.80
CA TYR A 141 -5.07 -6.09 -10.87
C TYR A 141 -4.24 -7.36 -10.96
N ALA A 142 -3.49 -7.67 -9.92
CA ALA A 142 -2.58 -8.81 -9.87
C ALA A 142 -3.21 -10.06 -9.24
N GLN A 143 -2.72 -11.24 -9.64
CA GLN A 143 -3.17 -12.55 -9.15
C GLN A 143 -2.77 -12.79 -7.68
N SER A 144 -1.62 -12.27 -7.27
CA SER A 144 -1.05 -12.47 -5.95
C SER A 144 -0.05 -11.35 -5.62
N ILE A 145 0.29 -11.21 -4.33
CA ILE A 145 1.34 -10.25 -3.93
C ILE A 145 2.67 -10.53 -4.65
N PRO A 146 3.17 -11.78 -4.74
CA PRO A 146 4.40 -12.02 -5.49
C PRO A 146 4.32 -11.61 -6.96
N SER A 147 3.22 -11.94 -7.67
CA SER A 147 3.08 -11.53 -9.08
C SER A 147 2.98 -10.01 -9.23
N GLY A 148 2.25 -9.33 -8.36
CA GLY A 148 2.19 -7.87 -8.33
C GLY A 148 3.55 -7.23 -8.05
N CYS A 149 4.34 -7.82 -7.14
CA CYS A 149 5.72 -7.37 -6.89
C CYS A 149 6.61 -7.55 -8.12
N GLN A 150 6.51 -8.69 -8.83
CA GLN A 150 7.26 -8.90 -10.07
C GLN A 150 6.95 -7.86 -11.13
N ASP A 151 5.67 -7.53 -11.31
CA ASP A 151 5.24 -6.50 -12.26
C ASP A 151 5.72 -5.10 -11.83
N ALA A 152 5.63 -4.77 -10.54
CA ALA A 152 6.15 -3.52 -9.98
C ALA A 152 7.68 -3.40 -10.16
N LEU A 153 8.43 -4.48 -9.87
CA LEU A 153 9.89 -4.49 -10.06
C LEU A 153 10.28 -4.29 -11.53
N LYS A 154 9.53 -4.89 -12.46
CA LYS A 154 9.76 -4.68 -13.91
C LYS A 154 9.53 -3.23 -14.31
N GLU A 155 8.41 -2.66 -13.88
CA GLU A 155 8.01 -1.28 -14.22
C GLU A 155 8.99 -0.26 -13.65
N LEU A 156 9.49 -0.48 -12.43
CA LEU A 156 10.51 0.35 -11.79
C LEU A 156 11.95 0.08 -12.25
N GLY A 157 12.17 -0.82 -13.23
CA GLY A 157 13.49 -1.16 -13.75
C GLY A 157 14.41 -1.89 -12.76
N LEU A 158 13.83 -2.57 -11.75
CA LEU A 158 14.57 -3.22 -10.66
C LEU A 158 14.87 -4.71 -10.88
N VAL A 159 14.49 -5.29 -12.02
CA VAL A 159 14.66 -6.75 -12.31
C VAL A 159 16.11 -7.21 -12.24
N SER A 160 17.05 -6.40 -12.71
CA SER A 160 18.49 -6.69 -12.63
C SER A 160 19.19 -5.94 -11.52
N GLY A 161 18.43 -5.21 -10.69
CA GLY A 161 18.93 -4.42 -9.58
C GLY A 161 19.09 -5.22 -8.29
N ARG A 162 19.78 -4.63 -7.33
CA ARG A 162 19.89 -5.16 -5.97
C ARG A 162 18.73 -4.63 -5.13
N VAL A 163 17.79 -5.53 -4.80
CA VAL A 163 16.57 -5.18 -4.06
C VAL A 163 16.61 -5.80 -2.66
N ALA A 164 16.39 -4.97 -1.64
CA ALA A 164 16.24 -5.44 -0.27
C ALA A 164 14.78 -5.88 -0.01
N PHE A 165 14.61 -6.92 0.79
CA PHE A 165 13.29 -7.39 1.23
C PHE A 165 13.27 -7.42 2.76
N ASP A 166 12.19 -6.93 3.36
CA ASP A 166 11.95 -7.05 4.81
C ASP A 166 11.35 -8.43 5.20
N ASP A 167 10.90 -9.20 4.20
CA ASP A 167 10.42 -10.57 4.34
C ASP A 167 11.11 -11.49 3.32
N LEU A 168 11.99 -12.36 3.83
CA LEU A 168 12.73 -13.32 3.00
C LEU A 168 11.81 -14.27 2.23
N ARG A 169 10.65 -14.62 2.79
CA ARG A 169 9.68 -15.51 2.12
C ARG A 169 9.08 -14.84 0.88
N LEU A 170 8.81 -13.53 0.97
CA LEU A 170 8.36 -12.78 -0.19
C LEU A 170 9.47 -12.70 -1.23
N GLY A 171 10.70 -12.39 -0.82
CA GLY A 171 11.85 -12.34 -1.72
C GLY A 171 12.05 -13.63 -2.51
N GLN A 172 11.96 -14.80 -1.84
CA GLN A 172 12.07 -16.12 -2.50
C GLN A 172 10.96 -16.42 -3.52
N ARG A 173 9.81 -15.78 -3.42
CA ARG A 173 8.66 -15.97 -4.33
C ARG A 173 8.63 -14.95 -5.47
N THR A 174 9.40 -13.89 -5.37
CA THR A 174 9.41 -12.76 -6.30
C THR A 174 10.62 -12.81 -7.22
N GLY A 175 11.71 -13.47 -6.80
CA GLY A 175 12.97 -13.65 -7.55
C GLY A 175 12.92 -14.67 -8.65
#